data_b80837dffa3327c04abaa183c62fb558
#
_entry.id   b80837dffa3327c04abaa183c62fb558
#
_cell.length_a   1.000
_cell.length_b   1.000
_cell.length_c   1.000
_cell.angle_alpha   90.00
_cell.angle_beta   90.00
_cell.angle_gamma   90.00
#
_symmetry.space_group_name_H-M   'P 1'
#
loop_
_entity.id
_entity.type
_entity.pdbx_description
1 polymer ?
#
loop_
_entity_poly.entity_id
_entity_poly.type
_entity_poly.pdbx_seq_one_letter_code
_entity_poly.pdbx_strand_id
1 'polypeptide(L)'
;MFRPFRCPRPECPAHAQPFPGFFIRDGVYHPLCRPHPVPRFRCRVCGRGFSRQTFRADYRQKKPSINATCCDLLVACVGLRQAARVLKVARRTIERRFAWLALHATRFQANRLAGVSLAGPFQLDELESFEANRYQPVTVPTLIERRTLFLIATAVGPLRRKGRMTPLQRRRRLQHEARPGRRPSHSRAAVRTILARLRPLVRPPRPLILESDEKPLYGRLGNDLFGPRFRWRRHSAAARRDRTNPLFPINHTNARLRHFLARLRRRSWCVSKKRDCLQRHLSIAALWSNFCRGITNRTHMTPAQALGIAPRGLRIEEVLAWRADWGALSPGLLA
;
A
#
# COMPACT_ATOMS: atom_id res chain seq x y z
N MET A 1 21.79 -22.55 11.99
CA MET A 1 22.12 -22.81 10.56
C MET A 1 20.82 -23.01 9.79
N PHE A 2 20.65 -22.41 8.58
CA PHE A 2 19.43 -22.58 7.77
C PHE A 2 19.27 -24.03 7.32
N ARG A 3 18.11 -24.64 7.62
CA ARG A 3 17.70 -25.95 7.13
C ARG A 3 16.52 -25.76 6.16
N PRO A 4 16.59 -26.32 4.95
CA PRO A 4 15.47 -26.26 4.01
C PRO A 4 14.21 -26.90 4.59
N PHE A 5 13.08 -26.19 4.47
CA PHE A 5 11.80 -26.64 4.98
C PHE A 5 10.87 -27.18 3.89
N ARG A 6 11.17 -26.90 2.61
CA ARG A 6 10.50 -27.46 1.43
C ARG A 6 11.28 -27.17 0.15
N CYS A 7 10.97 -27.86 -0.94
CA CYS A 7 11.48 -27.51 -2.27
C CYS A 7 10.88 -26.18 -2.74
N PRO A 8 11.66 -25.26 -3.34
CA PRO A 8 11.12 -24.00 -3.83
C PRO A 8 10.30 -24.11 -5.12
N ARG A 9 10.31 -25.26 -5.79
CA ARG A 9 9.55 -25.52 -7.01
C ARG A 9 8.11 -25.97 -6.66
N PRO A 10 7.06 -25.19 -7.02
CA PRO A 10 5.68 -25.49 -6.62
C PRO A 10 5.18 -26.86 -7.11
N GLU A 11 5.61 -27.27 -8.31
CA GLU A 11 5.19 -28.53 -8.95
C GLU A 11 5.89 -29.77 -8.37
N CYS A 12 6.86 -29.58 -7.47
CA CYS A 12 7.60 -30.67 -6.86
C CYS A 12 6.81 -31.26 -5.68
N PRO A 13 6.66 -32.58 -5.55
CA PRO A 13 6.01 -33.20 -4.38
C PRO A 13 6.62 -32.72 -3.05
N ALA A 14 7.94 -32.56 -2.95
CA ALA A 14 8.62 -32.03 -1.75
C ALA A 14 8.35 -30.53 -1.49
N HIS A 15 7.53 -29.85 -2.30
CA HIS A 15 7.04 -28.52 -2.00
C HIS A 15 5.78 -28.57 -1.14
N ALA A 16 4.80 -29.37 -1.54
CA ALA A 16 3.53 -29.51 -0.85
C ALA A 16 3.67 -30.39 0.42
N GLN A 17 4.40 -31.48 0.31
CA GLN A 17 4.63 -32.48 1.38
C GLN A 17 6.13 -32.74 1.54
N PRO A 18 6.88 -31.86 2.21
CA PRO A 18 8.29 -32.05 2.47
C PRO A 18 8.51 -33.20 3.46
N PHE A 19 9.48 -34.04 3.20
CA PHE A 19 9.87 -35.17 4.05
C PHE A 19 11.34 -35.04 4.51
N PRO A 20 11.75 -35.70 5.61
CA PRO A 20 13.13 -35.69 6.05
C PRO A 20 14.10 -36.17 4.95
N GLY A 21 15.15 -35.39 4.67
CA GLY A 21 16.14 -35.77 3.66
C GLY A 21 15.74 -35.52 2.20
N PHE A 22 14.65 -34.76 1.90
CA PHE A 22 14.26 -34.40 0.53
C PHE A 22 15.34 -33.57 -0.21
N PHE A 23 16.37 -33.12 0.49
CA PHE A 23 17.48 -32.32 -0.07
C PHE A 23 18.84 -32.83 0.38
N ILE A 24 19.87 -32.52 -0.43
CA ILE A 24 21.27 -32.68 -0.10
C ILE A 24 21.96 -31.32 -0.08
N ARG A 25 23.07 -31.24 0.64
CA ARG A 25 23.98 -30.08 0.59
C ARG A 25 24.74 -30.12 -0.74
N ASP A 26 24.78 -29.00 -1.47
CA ASP A 26 25.33 -28.88 -2.82
C ASP A 26 26.36 -27.73 -2.87
N GLY A 27 27.29 -27.74 -1.95
CA GLY A 27 28.38 -26.77 -1.86
C GLY A 27 27.95 -25.42 -1.28
N VAL A 28 28.73 -24.39 -1.60
CA VAL A 28 28.51 -22.98 -1.22
C VAL A 28 28.74 -22.06 -2.41
N TYR A 29 28.26 -20.86 -2.38
CA TYR A 29 28.62 -19.80 -3.33
C TYR A 29 28.78 -18.45 -2.63
N HIS A 30 29.59 -17.56 -3.23
CA HIS A 30 29.91 -16.24 -2.72
C HIS A 30 29.19 -15.17 -3.53
N PRO A 31 28.00 -14.67 -3.06
CA PRO A 31 27.27 -13.62 -3.76
C PRO A 31 27.93 -12.26 -3.57
N LEU A 32 28.11 -11.49 -4.65
CA LEU A 32 28.67 -10.13 -4.59
C LEU A 32 27.87 -9.16 -3.71
N CYS A 33 26.62 -9.47 -3.43
CA CYS A 33 25.73 -8.62 -2.65
C CYS A 33 25.69 -8.91 -1.14
N ARG A 34 26.53 -9.85 -0.66
CA ARG A 34 26.58 -10.28 0.74
C ARG A 34 27.99 -10.66 1.14
N PRO A 35 28.41 -10.34 2.38
CA PRO A 35 29.79 -10.60 2.85
C PRO A 35 30.09 -12.09 3.12
N HIS A 36 29.05 -12.88 3.34
CA HIS A 36 29.22 -14.28 3.76
C HIS A 36 28.85 -15.29 2.66
N PRO A 37 29.54 -16.44 2.59
CA PRO A 37 29.18 -17.52 1.70
C PRO A 37 27.78 -18.06 2.03
N VAL A 38 27.08 -18.51 1.00
CA VAL A 38 25.72 -19.02 1.11
C VAL A 38 25.70 -20.50 0.79
N PRO A 39 25.28 -21.37 1.72
CA PRO A 39 25.10 -22.79 1.47
C PRO A 39 24.07 -23.03 0.39
N ARG A 40 24.38 -23.92 -0.55
CA ARG A 40 23.49 -24.41 -1.59
C ARG A 40 22.95 -25.77 -1.20
N PHE A 41 21.75 -26.03 -1.71
CA PHE A 41 21.05 -27.29 -1.55
C PHE A 41 20.48 -27.73 -2.89
N ARG A 42 20.33 -29.03 -3.08
CA ARG A 42 19.68 -29.63 -4.24
C ARG A 42 18.55 -30.54 -3.78
N CYS A 43 17.38 -30.36 -4.38
CA CYS A 43 16.23 -31.24 -4.13
C CYS A 43 16.50 -32.61 -4.74
N ARG A 44 16.34 -33.69 -3.96
CA ARG A 44 16.52 -35.09 -4.44
C ARG A 44 15.40 -35.52 -5.39
N VAL A 45 14.20 -34.91 -5.26
CA VAL A 45 13.02 -35.29 -6.06
C VAL A 45 13.08 -34.67 -7.47
N CYS A 46 13.37 -33.37 -7.58
CA CYS A 46 13.29 -32.65 -8.87
C CYS A 46 14.64 -32.08 -9.35
N GLY A 47 15.74 -32.33 -8.64
CA GLY A 47 17.08 -31.84 -9.00
C GLY A 47 17.28 -30.33 -8.83
N ARG A 48 16.25 -29.55 -8.42
CA ARG A 48 16.33 -28.08 -8.31
C ARG A 48 17.36 -27.66 -7.27
N GLY A 49 18.35 -26.86 -7.72
CA GLY A 49 19.30 -26.18 -6.84
C GLY A 49 18.65 -24.95 -6.20
N PHE A 50 18.90 -24.73 -4.91
CA PHE A 50 18.35 -23.61 -4.15
C PHE A 50 19.20 -23.26 -2.93
N SER A 51 18.88 -22.16 -2.26
CA SER A 51 19.54 -21.71 -1.03
C SER A 51 18.55 -20.95 -0.15
N ARG A 52 18.95 -20.52 1.05
CA ARG A 52 18.16 -19.62 1.89
C ARG A 52 17.67 -18.38 1.10
N GLN A 53 18.50 -17.85 0.20
CA GLN A 53 18.15 -16.67 -0.59
C GLN A 53 17.00 -16.91 -1.55
N THR A 54 16.81 -18.14 -2.05
CA THR A 54 15.68 -18.50 -2.92
C THR A 54 14.33 -18.23 -2.26
N PHE A 55 14.28 -18.32 -0.94
CA PHE A 55 13.06 -18.08 -0.14
C PHE A 55 12.89 -16.63 0.31
N ARG A 56 13.78 -15.72 -0.05
CA ARG A 56 13.65 -14.30 0.33
C ARG A 56 12.80 -13.55 -0.67
N ALA A 57 12.02 -12.57 -0.16
CA ALA A 57 11.24 -11.67 -1.00
C ALA A 57 12.12 -10.83 -1.96
N ASP A 58 13.36 -10.55 -1.55
CA ASP A 58 14.37 -9.81 -2.32
C ASP A 58 15.27 -10.72 -3.19
N TYR A 59 14.87 -11.97 -3.44
CA TYR A 59 15.62 -12.90 -4.29
C TYR A 59 15.97 -12.30 -5.65
N ARG A 60 17.19 -12.50 -6.14
CA ARG A 60 17.78 -11.92 -7.35
C ARG A 60 17.99 -10.40 -7.35
N GLN A 61 17.78 -9.71 -6.23
CA GLN A 61 18.15 -8.30 -6.15
C GLN A 61 19.66 -8.17 -5.87
N LYS A 62 20.34 -7.34 -6.67
CA LYS A 62 21.81 -7.12 -6.53
C LYS A 62 22.18 -6.28 -5.30
N LYS A 63 21.28 -5.37 -4.84
CA LYS A 63 21.50 -4.49 -3.68
C LYS A 63 20.30 -4.56 -2.75
N PRO A 64 20.04 -5.70 -2.07
CA PRO A 64 18.87 -5.83 -1.18
C PRO A 64 18.98 -4.99 0.09
N SER A 65 20.20 -4.65 0.54
CA SER A 65 20.46 -3.85 1.74
C SER A 65 19.82 -2.45 1.71
N ILE A 66 19.59 -1.88 0.53
CA ILE A 66 18.98 -0.55 0.42
C ILE A 66 17.45 -0.55 0.55
N ASN A 67 16.79 -1.71 0.61
CA ASN A 67 15.33 -1.79 0.51
C ASN A 67 14.61 -1.09 1.67
N ALA A 68 15.05 -1.32 2.90
CA ALA A 68 14.47 -0.70 4.10
C ALA A 68 14.65 0.82 4.05
N THR A 69 15.87 1.30 3.92
CA THR A 69 16.17 2.74 3.85
C THR A 69 15.47 3.41 2.66
N CYS A 70 15.35 2.71 1.51
CA CYS A 70 14.58 3.22 0.38
C CYS A 70 13.09 3.40 0.76
N CYS A 71 12.49 2.46 1.49
CA CYS A 71 11.13 2.58 1.97
C CYS A 71 10.98 3.78 2.92
N ASP A 72 11.88 3.91 3.90
CA ASP A 72 11.86 5.02 4.88
C ASP A 72 11.98 6.38 4.21
N LEU A 73 12.89 6.53 3.26
CA LEU A 73 13.03 7.77 2.47
C LEU A 73 11.74 8.11 1.71
N LEU A 74 11.09 7.12 1.12
CA LEU A 74 9.84 7.34 0.38
C LEU A 74 8.70 7.83 1.28
N VAL A 75 8.60 7.32 2.50
CA VAL A 75 7.58 7.77 3.47
C VAL A 75 8.05 8.95 4.33
N ALA A 76 9.27 9.41 4.16
CA ALA A 76 9.82 10.66 4.72
C ALA A 76 9.75 11.84 3.74
N CYS A 77 8.80 11.84 2.81
CA CYS A 77 8.61 12.91 1.82
C CYS A 77 9.78 13.08 0.83
N VAL A 78 10.64 12.07 0.65
CA VAL A 78 11.79 12.12 -0.27
C VAL A 78 11.37 11.64 -1.67
N GLY A 79 11.72 12.40 -2.70
CA GLY A 79 11.46 12.03 -4.09
C GLY A 79 12.46 10.99 -4.61
N LEU A 80 12.08 10.23 -5.66
CA LEU A 80 12.91 9.13 -6.19
C LEU A 80 14.33 9.55 -6.61
N ARG A 81 14.50 10.79 -7.14
CA ARG A 81 15.82 11.32 -7.52
C ARG A 81 16.70 11.58 -6.29
N GLN A 82 16.11 12.17 -5.25
CA GLN A 82 16.81 12.42 -3.99
C GLN A 82 17.15 11.10 -3.28
N ALA A 83 16.23 10.13 -3.24
CA ALA A 83 16.51 8.81 -2.70
C ALA A 83 17.67 8.12 -3.43
N ALA A 84 17.75 8.23 -4.76
CA ALA A 84 18.85 7.70 -5.54
C ALA A 84 20.20 8.34 -5.17
N ARG A 85 20.22 9.67 -4.97
CA ARG A 85 21.41 10.42 -4.55
C ARG A 85 21.85 10.03 -3.14
N VAL A 86 20.92 9.96 -2.19
CA VAL A 86 21.21 9.60 -0.79
C VAL A 86 21.77 8.17 -0.70
N LEU A 87 21.15 7.22 -1.44
CA LEU A 87 21.57 5.81 -1.45
C LEU A 87 22.73 5.51 -2.40
N LYS A 88 23.28 6.52 -3.08
CA LYS A 88 24.39 6.39 -4.04
C LYS A 88 24.17 5.29 -5.08
N VAL A 89 22.96 5.27 -5.67
CA VAL A 89 22.58 4.29 -6.70
C VAL A 89 21.91 4.99 -7.90
N ALA A 90 21.90 4.33 -9.06
CA ALA A 90 21.22 4.83 -10.23
C ALA A 90 19.72 5.03 -9.95
N ARG A 91 19.13 6.10 -10.47
CA ARG A 91 17.70 6.40 -10.37
C ARG A 91 16.82 5.20 -10.78
N ARG A 92 17.19 4.48 -11.85
CA ARG A 92 16.47 3.29 -12.32
C ARG A 92 16.43 2.16 -11.28
N THR A 93 17.45 2.06 -10.41
CA THR A 93 17.45 1.13 -9.28
C THR A 93 16.34 1.49 -8.29
N ILE A 94 16.22 2.77 -7.93
CA ILE A 94 15.13 3.22 -7.04
C ILE A 94 13.76 3.07 -7.68
N GLU A 95 13.59 3.33 -8.97
CA GLU A 95 12.32 3.13 -9.67
C GLU A 95 11.88 1.64 -9.64
N ARG A 96 12.82 0.71 -9.81
CA ARG A 96 12.56 -0.74 -9.66
C ARG A 96 12.22 -1.12 -8.22
N ARG A 97 12.93 -0.54 -7.23
CA ARG A 97 12.63 -0.76 -5.80
C ARG A 97 11.26 -0.21 -5.44
N PHE A 98 10.92 0.99 -5.88
CA PHE A 98 9.62 1.61 -5.70
C PHE A 98 8.47 0.74 -6.23
N ALA A 99 8.62 0.19 -7.44
CA ALA A 99 7.62 -0.71 -8.01
C ALA A 99 7.49 -2.01 -7.21
N TRP A 100 8.62 -2.60 -6.81
CA TRP A 100 8.64 -3.82 -5.99
C TRP A 100 8.06 -3.59 -4.60
N LEU A 101 8.43 -2.51 -3.91
CA LEU A 101 7.90 -2.13 -2.61
C LEU A 101 6.38 -1.96 -2.65
N ALA A 102 5.86 -1.31 -3.67
CA ALA A 102 4.41 -1.11 -3.82
C ALA A 102 3.65 -2.42 -4.02
N LEU A 103 4.16 -3.33 -4.84
CA LEU A 103 3.58 -4.66 -5.04
C LEU A 103 3.63 -5.47 -3.76
N HIS A 104 4.78 -5.45 -3.07
CA HIS A 104 4.98 -6.13 -1.80
C HIS A 104 4.00 -5.60 -0.73
N ALA A 105 3.86 -4.27 -0.62
CA ALA A 105 2.93 -3.62 0.29
C ALA A 105 1.48 -4.05 0.06
N THR A 106 1.07 -4.09 -1.21
CA THR A 106 -0.30 -4.52 -1.58
C THR A 106 -0.56 -5.98 -1.19
N ARG A 107 0.40 -6.87 -1.48
CA ARG A 107 0.29 -8.31 -1.16
C ARG A 107 0.32 -8.56 0.34
N PHE A 108 1.21 -7.89 1.07
CA PHE A 108 1.31 -7.99 2.52
C PHE A 108 0.01 -7.58 3.20
N GLN A 109 -0.52 -6.40 2.86
CA GLN A 109 -1.76 -5.91 3.45
C GLN A 109 -2.95 -6.81 3.10
N ALA A 110 -3.06 -7.29 1.86
CA ALA A 110 -4.10 -8.24 1.47
C ALA A 110 -4.03 -9.55 2.26
N ASN A 111 -2.84 -10.08 2.47
CA ASN A 111 -2.63 -11.28 3.29
C ASN A 111 -3.04 -11.06 4.76
N ARG A 112 -2.64 -9.93 5.35
CA ARG A 112 -2.98 -9.61 6.74
C ARG A 112 -4.48 -9.37 6.97
N LEU A 113 -5.19 -8.95 5.95
CA LEU A 113 -6.64 -8.77 5.98
C LEU A 113 -7.42 -10.03 5.58
N ALA A 114 -6.76 -11.07 5.07
CA ALA A 114 -7.41 -12.31 4.70
C ALA A 114 -8.05 -12.97 5.94
N GLY A 115 -9.35 -13.26 5.85
CA GLY A 115 -10.11 -13.84 6.95
C GLY A 115 -10.54 -12.88 8.06
N VAL A 116 -10.05 -11.64 8.07
CA VAL A 116 -10.41 -10.63 9.07
C VAL A 116 -11.85 -10.17 8.87
N SER A 117 -12.58 -9.99 9.98
CA SER A 117 -13.92 -9.38 9.99
C SER A 117 -13.89 -8.08 10.77
N LEU A 118 -14.28 -6.98 10.12
CA LEU A 118 -14.28 -5.64 10.71
C LEU A 118 -15.70 -5.23 11.13
N ALA A 119 -15.80 -4.54 12.25
CA ALA A 119 -17.08 -4.02 12.77
C ALA A 119 -17.38 -2.58 12.27
N GLY A 120 -16.36 -1.80 11.93
CA GLY A 120 -16.51 -0.37 11.65
C GLY A 120 -16.77 0.48 12.90
N PRO A 121 -17.28 1.71 12.78
CA PRO A 121 -17.64 2.37 11.52
C PRO A 121 -16.45 2.70 10.64
N PHE A 122 -16.73 2.87 9.33
CA PHE A 122 -15.74 3.23 8.33
C PHE A 122 -15.87 4.70 7.96
N GLN A 123 -14.76 5.33 7.58
CA GLN A 123 -14.79 6.70 7.07
C GLN A 123 -14.20 6.79 5.67
N LEU A 124 -14.82 7.60 4.83
CA LEU A 124 -14.43 7.86 3.46
C LEU A 124 -14.36 9.36 3.18
N ASP A 125 -13.28 9.78 2.53
CA ASP A 125 -13.11 11.14 2.00
C ASP A 125 -12.25 11.11 0.72
N GLU A 126 -12.38 12.12 -0.13
CA GLU A 126 -11.61 12.25 -1.37
C GLU A 126 -10.57 13.36 -1.25
N LEU A 127 -9.32 12.96 -1.14
CA LEU A 127 -8.19 13.87 -1.23
C LEU A 127 -7.90 14.20 -2.70
N GLU A 128 -7.80 15.49 -3.05
CA GLU A 128 -7.44 15.93 -4.39
C GLU A 128 -5.96 16.29 -4.52
N SER A 129 -5.37 15.90 -5.64
CA SER A 129 -4.00 16.21 -6.06
C SER A 129 -3.96 16.42 -7.59
N PHE A 130 -2.77 16.33 -8.19
CA PHE A 130 -2.57 16.56 -9.61
C PHE A 130 -1.72 15.46 -10.24
N GLU A 131 -1.97 15.19 -11.52
CA GLU A 131 -1.11 14.45 -12.43
C GLU A 131 -0.39 15.45 -13.32
N ALA A 132 0.95 15.50 -13.27
CA ALA A 132 1.81 16.41 -14.00
C ALA A 132 1.61 17.91 -13.67
N ASN A 133 0.41 18.44 -13.74
CA ASN A 133 0.11 19.86 -13.49
C ASN A 133 -1.31 20.09 -12.96
N ARG A 134 -1.60 21.33 -12.54
CA ARG A 134 -2.90 21.72 -11.96
C ARG A 134 -4.11 21.61 -12.90
N TYR A 135 -3.90 21.44 -14.20
CA TYR A 135 -4.98 21.29 -15.18
C TYR A 135 -5.41 19.82 -15.31
N GLN A 136 -4.65 18.91 -14.71
CA GLN A 136 -4.91 17.48 -14.67
C GLN A 136 -5.12 17.01 -13.23
N PRO A 137 -6.21 17.42 -12.55
CA PRO A 137 -6.47 16.98 -11.20
C PRO A 137 -6.74 15.48 -11.15
N VAL A 138 -6.48 14.92 -9.97
CA VAL A 138 -6.81 13.53 -9.62
C VAL A 138 -7.51 13.49 -8.28
N THR A 139 -8.45 12.58 -8.13
CA THR A 139 -9.00 12.23 -6.83
C THR A 139 -8.26 11.04 -6.24
N VAL A 140 -8.13 11.06 -4.92
CA VAL A 140 -7.59 9.96 -4.12
C VAL A 140 -8.62 9.66 -3.02
N PRO A 141 -9.69 8.90 -3.32
CA PRO A 141 -10.58 8.43 -2.27
C PRO A 141 -9.80 7.54 -1.32
N THR A 142 -9.99 7.82 -0.04
CA THR A 142 -9.32 7.18 1.10
C THR A 142 -10.39 6.57 2.01
N LEU A 143 -10.20 5.32 2.41
CA LEU A 143 -11.11 4.56 3.25
C LEU A 143 -10.37 4.04 4.47
N ILE A 144 -10.86 4.36 5.66
CA ILE A 144 -10.27 3.91 6.94
C ILE A 144 -11.30 3.21 7.82
N GLU A 145 -10.82 2.37 8.74
CA GLU A 145 -11.57 2.02 9.95
C GLU A 145 -11.39 3.16 10.96
N ARG A 146 -12.51 3.72 11.45
CA ARG A 146 -12.54 4.99 12.19
C ARG A 146 -11.77 4.92 13.50
N ARG A 147 -11.94 3.84 14.28
CA ARG A 147 -11.43 3.75 15.66
C ARG A 147 -9.92 3.56 15.72
N THR A 148 -9.41 2.76 14.79
CA THR A 148 -8.00 2.37 14.73
C THR A 148 -7.18 3.20 13.77
N LEU A 149 -7.82 4.01 12.92
CA LEU A 149 -7.22 4.73 11.80
C LEU A 149 -6.56 3.79 10.76
N PHE A 150 -6.92 2.50 10.76
CA PHE A 150 -6.37 1.56 9.81
C PHE A 150 -6.79 1.93 8.39
N LEU A 151 -5.81 2.22 7.54
CA LEU A 151 -6.02 2.59 6.14
C LEU A 151 -6.33 1.34 5.32
N ILE A 152 -7.61 1.12 5.04
CA ILE A 152 -8.12 -0.08 4.35
C ILE A 152 -7.79 -0.04 2.87
N ALA A 153 -8.09 1.09 2.22
CA ALA A 153 -7.91 1.23 0.78
C ALA A 153 -7.74 2.68 0.35
N THR A 154 -7.02 2.85 -0.75
CA THR A 154 -6.95 4.08 -1.54
C THR A 154 -7.05 3.74 -3.02
N ALA A 155 -7.57 4.64 -3.82
CA ALA A 155 -7.53 4.55 -5.27
C ALA A 155 -7.18 5.92 -5.88
N VAL A 156 -6.71 5.93 -7.13
CA VAL A 156 -6.40 7.17 -7.85
C VAL A 156 -7.24 7.23 -9.12
N GLY A 157 -8.09 8.24 -9.23
CA GLY A 157 -8.91 8.49 -10.42
C GLY A 157 -8.59 9.84 -11.05
N PRO A 158 -8.59 9.96 -12.40
CA PRO A 158 -8.51 11.28 -13.04
C PRO A 158 -9.75 12.10 -12.72
N LEU A 159 -9.55 13.41 -12.62
CA LEU A 159 -10.63 14.39 -12.59
C LEU A 159 -10.44 15.39 -13.72
N ARG A 160 -11.54 15.84 -14.27
CA ARG A 160 -11.52 17.02 -15.11
C ARG A 160 -11.63 18.27 -14.24
N ARG A 161 -10.76 19.26 -14.48
CA ARG A 161 -10.80 20.51 -13.73
C ARG A 161 -12.15 21.22 -13.92
N LYS A 162 -12.81 21.48 -12.81
CA LYS A 162 -14.07 22.22 -12.70
C LYS A 162 -13.84 23.51 -11.91
N GLY A 163 -14.90 24.25 -11.71
CA GLY A 163 -14.91 25.48 -10.92
C GLY A 163 -14.46 26.71 -11.71
N ARG A 164 -14.38 27.84 -11.00
CA ARG A 164 -14.03 29.14 -11.58
C ARG A 164 -12.59 29.12 -12.15
N MET A 165 -12.45 29.56 -13.39
CA MET A 165 -11.18 29.63 -14.11
C MET A 165 -11.08 30.97 -14.85
N THR A 166 -9.89 31.59 -14.82
CA THR A 166 -9.59 32.72 -15.68
C THR A 166 -9.59 32.28 -17.16
N PRO A 167 -9.73 33.23 -18.12
CA PRO A 167 -9.66 32.92 -19.55
C PRO A 167 -8.38 32.16 -19.92
N LEU A 168 -7.23 32.59 -19.40
CA LEU A 168 -5.93 31.95 -19.62
C LEU A 168 -5.92 30.49 -19.07
N GLN A 169 -6.48 30.26 -17.89
CA GLN A 169 -6.58 28.92 -17.32
C GLN A 169 -7.47 28.01 -18.15
N ARG A 170 -8.58 28.53 -18.67
CA ARG A 170 -9.48 27.82 -19.57
C ARG A 170 -8.77 27.43 -20.87
N ARG A 171 -8.06 28.39 -21.51
CA ARG A 171 -7.26 28.14 -22.71
C ARG A 171 -6.22 27.04 -22.48
N ARG A 172 -5.44 27.12 -21.39
CA ARG A 172 -4.43 26.10 -21.04
C ARG A 172 -5.04 24.74 -20.80
N ARG A 173 -6.20 24.65 -20.16
CA ARG A 173 -6.90 23.37 -20.01
C ARG A 173 -7.27 22.79 -21.38
N LEU A 174 -7.84 23.58 -22.27
CA LEU A 174 -8.20 23.15 -23.62
C LEU A 174 -6.96 22.69 -24.41
N GLN A 175 -5.83 23.37 -24.29
CA GLN A 175 -4.56 22.94 -24.91
C GLN A 175 -4.13 21.55 -24.40
N HIS A 176 -4.28 21.26 -23.09
CA HIS A 176 -3.99 19.93 -22.54
C HIS A 176 -5.00 18.86 -23.00
N GLU A 177 -6.22 19.24 -23.37
CA GLU A 177 -7.26 18.34 -23.86
C GLU A 177 -7.25 18.21 -25.41
N ALA A 178 -6.52 19.03 -26.14
CA ALA A 178 -6.58 19.10 -27.61
C ALA A 178 -6.16 17.78 -28.31
N ARG A 179 -5.08 17.12 -27.85
CA ARG A 179 -4.62 15.85 -28.42
C ARG A 179 -5.26 14.62 -27.79
N PRO A 180 -5.25 14.47 -26.43
CA PRO A 180 -5.79 13.27 -25.79
C PRO A 180 -7.33 13.28 -25.67
N GLY A 181 -8.00 14.35 -26.11
CA GLY A 181 -9.42 14.54 -25.93
C GLY A 181 -9.81 15.03 -24.51
N ARG A 182 -11.12 15.21 -24.32
CA ARG A 182 -11.70 15.67 -23.06
C ARG A 182 -11.32 14.74 -21.91
N ARG A 183 -10.66 15.31 -20.89
CA ARG A 183 -10.23 14.53 -19.72
C ARG A 183 -11.42 13.93 -18.97
N PRO A 184 -11.43 12.60 -18.71
CA PRO A 184 -12.52 11.96 -17.96
C PRO A 184 -12.49 12.34 -16.49
N SER A 185 -13.62 12.13 -15.80
CA SER A 185 -13.73 12.19 -14.34
C SER A 185 -14.16 10.83 -13.81
N HIS A 186 -13.22 10.12 -13.18
CA HIS A 186 -13.42 8.76 -12.68
C HIS A 186 -13.57 8.68 -11.16
N SER A 187 -14.06 9.75 -10.50
CA SER A 187 -14.33 9.74 -9.04
C SER A 187 -15.26 8.58 -8.68
N ARG A 188 -16.35 8.38 -9.44
CA ARG A 188 -17.28 7.26 -9.20
C ARG A 188 -16.59 5.89 -9.22
N ALA A 189 -15.77 5.63 -10.23
CA ALA A 189 -15.06 4.36 -10.37
C ALA A 189 -14.05 4.16 -9.23
N ALA A 190 -13.29 5.21 -8.88
CA ALA A 190 -12.31 5.17 -7.80
C ALA A 190 -12.97 4.92 -6.43
N VAL A 191 -14.07 5.59 -6.13
CA VAL A 191 -14.84 5.38 -4.89
C VAL A 191 -15.44 3.96 -4.86
N ARG A 192 -16.04 3.49 -5.97
CA ARG A 192 -16.55 2.12 -6.08
C ARG A 192 -15.47 1.08 -5.80
N THR A 193 -14.26 1.30 -6.33
CA THR A 193 -13.10 0.40 -6.13
C THR A 193 -12.75 0.26 -4.65
N ILE A 194 -12.69 1.37 -3.89
CA ILE A 194 -12.32 1.28 -2.47
C ILE A 194 -13.45 0.74 -1.61
N LEU A 195 -14.72 1.09 -1.89
CA LEU A 195 -15.87 0.54 -1.17
C LEU A 195 -15.99 -0.98 -1.37
N ALA A 196 -15.73 -1.47 -2.58
CA ALA A 196 -15.74 -2.91 -2.86
C ALA A 196 -14.75 -3.71 -2.00
N ARG A 197 -13.68 -3.07 -1.49
CA ARG A 197 -12.73 -3.71 -0.54
C ARG A 197 -13.35 -4.06 0.81
N LEU A 198 -14.50 -3.45 1.18
CA LEU A 198 -15.20 -3.81 2.41
C LEU A 198 -16.01 -5.11 2.30
N ARG A 199 -16.33 -5.58 1.10
CA ARG A 199 -17.14 -6.81 0.93
C ARG A 199 -16.58 -8.02 1.68
N PRO A 200 -15.31 -8.40 1.52
CA PRO A 200 -14.73 -9.52 2.25
C PRO A 200 -14.47 -9.23 3.73
N LEU A 201 -14.45 -7.95 4.13
CA LEU A 201 -14.08 -7.51 5.47
C LEU A 201 -15.29 -7.30 6.40
N VAL A 202 -16.50 -7.12 5.86
CA VAL A 202 -17.74 -6.92 6.66
C VAL A 202 -18.71 -8.03 6.31
N ARG A 203 -18.68 -9.09 7.12
CA ARG A 203 -19.52 -10.28 6.90
C ARG A 203 -20.97 -10.07 7.34
N PRO A 204 -21.96 -10.62 6.62
CA PRO A 204 -23.34 -10.69 7.09
C PRO A 204 -23.44 -11.40 8.46
N PRO A 205 -24.42 -11.06 9.29
CA PRO A 205 -25.49 -10.07 9.09
C PRO A 205 -25.11 -8.63 9.49
N ARG A 206 -23.85 -8.33 9.84
CA ARG A 206 -23.42 -7.04 10.37
C ARG A 206 -23.78 -5.87 9.43
N PRO A 207 -24.33 -4.75 9.96
CA PRO A 207 -24.53 -3.55 9.19
C PRO A 207 -23.18 -2.94 8.83
N LEU A 208 -23.09 -2.37 7.61
CA LEU A 208 -21.95 -1.60 7.16
C LEU A 208 -22.22 -0.12 7.38
N ILE A 209 -21.59 0.47 8.39
CA ILE A 209 -21.74 1.88 8.73
C ILE A 209 -20.61 2.67 8.06
N LEU A 210 -20.97 3.56 7.13
CA LEU A 210 -20.06 4.49 6.47
C LEU A 210 -20.35 5.91 6.93
N GLU A 211 -19.33 6.63 7.37
CA GLU A 211 -19.36 8.05 7.72
C GLU A 211 -18.58 8.84 6.66
N SER A 212 -19.16 9.93 6.17
CA SER A 212 -18.51 10.80 5.19
C SER A 212 -19.17 12.18 5.19
N ASP A 213 -18.64 13.09 4.36
CA ASP A 213 -19.37 14.30 3.98
C ASP A 213 -20.68 13.97 3.23
N GLU A 214 -21.40 15.01 2.87
CA GLU A 214 -22.75 14.94 2.28
C GLU A 214 -22.75 14.62 0.78
N LYS A 215 -21.63 14.18 0.19
CA LYS A 215 -21.54 13.88 -1.26
C LYS A 215 -22.45 12.71 -1.64
N PRO A 216 -23.54 12.94 -2.42
CA PRO A 216 -24.58 11.91 -2.67
C PRO A 216 -24.05 10.65 -3.35
N LEU A 217 -22.90 10.72 -4.00
CA LEU A 217 -22.24 9.60 -4.65
C LEU A 217 -21.96 8.45 -3.67
N TYR A 218 -21.59 8.75 -2.42
CA TYR A 218 -21.20 7.73 -1.45
C TYR A 218 -22.40 6.89 -1.01
N GLY A 219 -23.52 7.53 -0.74
CA GLY A 219 -24.77 6.84 -0.39
C GLY A 219 -25.27 5.94 -1.50
N ARG A 220 -25.30 6.45 -2.75
CA ARG A 220 -25.71 5.66 -3.92
C ARG A 220 -24.84 4.43 -4.11
N LEU A 221 -23.51 4.60 -4.13
CA LEU A 221 -22.59 3.48 -4.30
C LEU A 221 -22.61 2.49 -3.13
N GLY A 222 -22.83 2.97 -1.91
CA GLY A 222 -22.98 2.11 -0.74
C GLY A 222 -24.21 1.23 -0.85
N ASN A 223 -25.36 1.80 -1.21
CA ASN A 223 -26.61 1.05 -1.45
C ASN A 223 -26.44 0.04 -2.60
N ASP A 224 -25.84 0.46 -3.74
CA ASP A 224 -25.59 -0.43 -4.89
C ASP A 224 -24.71 -1.64 -4.51
N LEU A 225 -23.75 -1.47 -3.62
CA LEU A 225 -22.77 -2.50 -3.27
C LEU A 225 -23.21 -3.41 -2.11
N PHE A 226 -23.97 -2.88 -1.16
CA PHE A 226 -24.22 -3.56 0.13
C PHE A 226 -25.72 -3.74 0.45
N GLY A 227 -26.61 -3.07 -0.32
CA GLY A 227 -28.06 -3.19 -0.16
C GLY A 227 -28.54 -2.76 1.22
N PRO A 228 -29.53 -3.49 1.80
CA PRO A 228 -30.20 -3.09 3.06
C PRO A 228 -29.29 -3.08 4.29
N ARG A 229 -28.11 -3.68 4.21
CA ARG A 229 -27.12 -3.65 5.30
C ARG A 229 -26.34 -2.33 5.39
N PHE A 230 -26.41 -1.49 4.35
CA PHE A 230 -25.69 -0.23 4.30
C PHE A 230 -26.35 0.83 5.16
N ARG A 231 -25.57 1.53 5.98
CA ARG A 231 -25.99 2.66 6.79
C ARG A 231 -25.02 3.81 6.55
N TRP A 232 -25.54 4.88 5.92
CA TRP A 232 -24.73 6.07 5.65
C TRP A 232 -25.02 7.15 6.68
N ARG A 233 -23.99 7.55 7.43
CA ARG A 233 -24.01 8.69 8.34
C ARG A 233 -23.32 9.87 7.68
N ARG A 234 -24.10 10.90 7.39
CA ARG A 234 -23.63 12.13 6.77
C ARG A 234 -23.18 13.12 7.83
N HIS A 235 -22.09 13.83 7.55
CA HIS A 235 -21.59 14.92 8.40
C HIS A 235 -21.39 16.16 7.53
N SER A 236 -21.82 17.33 8.04
CA SER A 236 -21.69 18.57 7.29
C SER A 236 -20.24 18.90 6.95
N ALA A 237 -19.99 19.23 5.69
CA ALA A 237 -18.69 19.71 5.22
C ALA A 237 -18.30 21.07 5.82
N ALA A 238 -19.29 21.85 6.30
CA ALA A 238 -19.09 23.13 6.97
C ALA A 238 -18.66 23.00 8.43
N ALA A 239 -18.76 21.81 9.05
CA ALA A 239 -18.35 21.58 10.41
C ALA A 239 -16.87 21.94 10.63
N ARG A 240 -16.58 22.60 11.78
CA ARG A 240 -15.21 22.99 12.13
C ARG A 240 -14.25 21.80 12.08
N ARG A 241 -13.07 22.00 11.51
CA ARG A 241 -12.05 20.94 11.34
C ARG A 241 -11.14 20.81 12.57
N ASP A 242 -11.72 20.54 13.72
CA ASP A 242 -11.02 20.27 14.97
C ASP A 242 -11.24 18.84 15.47
N ARG A 243 -10.80 18.54 16.68
CA ARG A 243 -10.92 17.20 17.25
C ARG A 243 -12.36 16.77 17.57
N THR A 244 -13.29 17.70 17.65
CA THR A 244 -14.71 17.42 17.88
C THR A 244 -15.45 17.03 16.59
N ASN A 245 -14.85 17.30 15.42
CA ASN A 245 -15.43 16.93 14.14
C ASN A 245 -15.51 15.40 14.00
N PRO A 246 -16.70 14.83 13.75
CA PRO A 246 -16.83 13.38 13.54
C PRO A 246 -15.92 12.81 12.45
N LEU A 247 -15.57 13.61 11.43
CA LEU A 247 -14.64 13.24 10.35
C LEU A 247 -13.18 13.56 10.67
N PHE A 248 -12.84 13.92 11.91
CA PHE A 248 -11.45 14.17 12.29
C PHE A 248 -10.51 12.99 11.96
N PRO A 249 -10.88 11.70 12.20
CA PRO A 249 -9.99 10.58 11.89
C PRO A 249 -9.57 10.50 10.43
N ILE A 250 -10.51 10.66 9.49
CA ILE A 250 -10.18 10.63 8.05
C ILE A 250 -9.43 11.90 7.63
N ASN A 251 -9.80 13.07 8.14
CA ASN A 251 -9.09 14.32 7.88
C ASN A 251 -7.64 14.26 8.37
N HIS A 252 -7.41 13.71 9.56
CA HIS A 252 -6.08 13.47 10.10
C HIS A 252 -5.28 12.49 9.23
N THR A 253 -5.89 11.40 8.78
CA THR A 253 -5.25 10.44 7.87
C THR A 253 -4.85 11.10 6.55
N ASN A 254 -5.72 11.90 5.95
CA ASN A 254 -5.43 12.65 4.74
C ASN A 254 -4.32 13.69 4.92
N ALA A 255 -4.28 14.37 6.07
CA ALA A 255 -3.19 15.29 6.42
C ALA A 255 -1.85 14.55 6.54
N ARG A 256 -1.83 13.38 7.21
CA ARG A 256 -0.63 12.53 7.30
C ARG A 256 -0.14 12.07 5.94
N LEU A 257 -1.03 11.61 5.05
CA LEU A 257 -0.65 11.22 3.68
C LEU A 257 0.01 12.39 2.92
N ARG A 258 -0.51 13.61 3.07
CA ARG A 258 0.12 14.81 2.48
C ARG A 258 1.46 15.16 3.09
N HIS A 259 1.63 14.93 4.39
CA HIS A 259 2.87 15.19 5.10
C HIS A 259 3.98 14.21 4.67
N PHE A 260 3.68 12.93 4.62
CA PHE A 260 4.67 11.88 4.38
C PHE A 260 4.97 11.61 2.91
N LEU A 261 4.06 11.94 1.99
CA LEU A 261 4.23 11.62 0.59
C LEU A 261 4.59 12.84 -0.26
N ALA A 262 5.81 12.88 -0.76
CA ALA A 262 6.26 13.96 -1.66
C ALA A 262 5.29 14.22 -2.82
N ARG A 263 4.64 13.16 -3.35
CA ARG A 263 3.69 13.26 -4.47
C ARG A 263 2.37 13.95 -4.13
N LEU A 264 2.00 14.01 -2.85
CA LEU A 264 0.79 14.67 -2.36
C LEU A 264 1.06 16.08 -1.81
N ARG A 265 2.32 16.46 -1.67
CA ARG A 265 2.70 17.78 -1.20
C ARG A 265 2.32 18.84 -2.25
N ARG A 266 1.43 19.74 -1.85
CA ARG A 266 0.97 20.84 -2.72
C ARG A 266 2.11 21.83 -2.99
N ARG A 267 2.07 22.48 -4.15
CA ARG A 267 3.03 23.50 -4.56
C ARG A 267 4.49 23.02 -4.58
N SER A 268 4.71 21.76 -4.96
CA SER A 268 6.06 21.21 -5.09
C SER A 268 6.27 20.57 -6.47
N TRP A 269 7.54 20.43 -6.85
CA TRP A 269 7.96 19.71 -8.08
C TRP A 269 7.69 18.20 -8.00
N CYS A 270 7.41 17.70 -6.79
CA CYS A 270 7.25 16.28 -6.53
C CYS A 270 5.90 15.72 -6.94
N VAL A 271 4.99 16.57 -7.44
CA VAL A 271 3.68 16.12 -7.93
C VAL A 271 3.81 14.94 -8.89
N SER A 272 2.92 13.98 -8.79
CA SER A 272 2.99 12.75 -9.57
C SER A 272 2.88 13.03 -11.07
N LYS A 273 3.80 12.48 -11.86
CA LYS A 273 3.75 12.59 -13.34
C LYS A 273 2.88 11.50 -13.98
N LYS A 274 2.61 10.42 -13.24
CA LYS A 274 1.75 9.29 -13.66
C LYS A 274 0.91 8.84 -12.46
N ARG A 275 -0.37 8.60 -12.69
CA ARG A 275 -1.33 8.14 -11.66
C ARG A 275 -0.89 6.84 -10.99
N ASP A 276 -0.40 5.87 -11.77
CA ASP A 276 0.09 4.59 -11.25
C ASP A 276 1.23 4.77 -10.23
N CYS A 277 2.10 5.77 -10.46
CA CYS A 277 3.15 6.07 -9.50
C CYS A 277 2.58 6.67 -8.20
N LEU A 278 1.48 7.42 -8.25
CA LEU A 278 0.79 7.89 -7.04
C LEU A 278 0.14 6.71 -6.31
N GLN A 279 -0.57 5.83 -7.03
CA GLN A 279 -1.17 4.63 -6.43
C GLN A 279 -0.13 3.72 -5.76
N ARG A 280 1.01 3.49 -6.42
CA ARG A 280 2.13 2.73 -5.83
C ARG A 280 2.65 3.37 -4.53
N HIS A 281 2.78 4.68 -4.51
CA HIS A 281 3.25 5.41 -3.32
C HIS A 281 2.24 5.32 -2.16
N LEU A 282 0.95 5.40 -2.47
CA LEU A 282 -0.13 5.22 -1.50
C LEU A 282 -0.14 3.80 -0.91
N SER A 283 0.13 2.76 -1.70
CA SER A 283 0.24 1.39 -1.19
C SER A 283 1.40 1.24 -0.19
N ILE A 284 2.56 1.83 -0.48
CA ILE A 284 3.71 1.84 0.45
C ILE A 284 3.36 2.59 1.74
N ALA A 285 2.71 3.76 1.61
CA ALA A 285 2.30 4.56 2.76
C ALA A 285 1.25 3.86 3.63
N ALA A 286 0.30 3.14 3.00
CA ALA A 286 -0.70 2.35 3.72
C ALA A 286 -0.05 1.26 4.56
N LEU A 287 0.84 0.49 3.97
CA LEU A 287 1.59 -0.55 4.69
C LEU A 287 2.37 0.05 5.87
N TRP A 288 3.18 1.07 5.63
CA TRP A 288 4.01 1.70 6.65
C TRP A 288 3.15 2.33 7.76
N SER A 289 2.10 3.08 7.42
CA SER A 289 1.20 3.70 8.39
C SER A 289 0.45 2.67 9.24
N ASN A 290 0.04 1.54 8.64
CA ASN A 290 -0.75 0.53 9.32
C ASN A 290 0.08 -0.35 10.24
N PHE A 291 1.30 -0.72 9.84
CA PHE A 291 2.06 -1.77 10.52
C PHE A 291 3.33 -1.29 11.20
N CYS A 292 3.93 -0.18 10.75
CA CYS A 292 5.23 0.26 11.24
C CYS A 292 5.18 1.54 12.08
N ARG A 293 4.12 2.36 11.94
CA ARG A 293 4.04 3.65 12.60
C ARG A 293 2.91 3.71 13.61
N GLY A 294 3.18 4.29 14.79
CA GLY A 294 2.19 4.59 15.79
C GLY A 294 1.07 5.53 15.31
N ILE A 295 -0.13 5.36 15.87
CA ILE A 295 -1.32 6.16 15.55
C ILE A 295 -1.05 7.65 15.80
N THR A 296 -0.37 7.97 16.90
CA THR A 296 0.07 9.33 17.25
C THR A 296 1.57 9.36 17.51
N ASN A 297 2.16 10.54 17.68
CA ASN A 297 3.56 10.67 18.08
C ASN A 297 3.80 10.26 19.54
N ARG A 298 2.73 10.16 20.36
CA ARG A 298 2.80 9.81 21.79
C ARG A 298 2.56 8.32 22.04
N THR A 299 1.93 7.62 21.10
CA THR A 299 1.62 6.19 21.23
C THR A 299 2.35 5.39 20.16
N HIS A 300 3.04 4.34 20.59
CA HIS A 300 3.72 3.41 19.69
C HIS A 300 2.78 2.35 19.12
N MET A 301 1.52 2.30 19.59
CA MET A 301 0.50 1.39 19.08
C MET A 301 0.19 1.72 17.61
N THR A 302 0.37 0.74 16.73
CA THR A 302 0.06 0.90 15.30
C THR A 302 -1.43 0.65 15.02
N PRO A 303 -1.99 1.15 13.92
CA PRO A 303 -3.35 0.82 13.49
C PRO A 303 -3.62 -0.69 13.39
N ALA A 304 -2.64 -1.48 12.94
CA ALA A 304 -2.76 -2.94 12.85
C ALA A 304 -2.85 -3.62 14.21
N GLN A 305 -2.12 -3.11 15.23
CA GLN A 305 -2.26 -3.58 16.61
C GLN A 305 -3.63 -3.21 17.19
N ALA A 306 -4.05 -1.96 17.03
CA ALA A 306 -5.36 -1.50 17.50
C ALA A 306 -6.51 -2.28 16.85
N LEU A 307 -6.32 -2.77 15.62
CA LEU A 307 -7.28 -3.62 14.90
C LEU A 307 -7.19 -5.11 15.29
N GLY A 308 -6.18 -5.50 16.09
CA GLY A 308 -5.97 -6.89 16.51
C GLY A 308 -5.37 -7.82 15.45
N ILE A 309 -4.83 -7.28 14.34
CA ILE A 309 -4.23 -8.08 13.25
C ILE A 309 -2.71 -8.16 13.29
N ALA A 310 -2.09 -7.50 14.25
CA ALA A 310 -0.67 -7.61 14.55
C ALA A 310 -0.45 -7.55 16.07
N PRO A 311 0.41 -8.40 16.65
CA PRO A 311 0.67 -8.40 18.09
C PRO A 311 1.49 -7.20 18.56
N ARG A 312 2.28 -6.61 17.66
CA ARG A 312 3.13 -5.42 17.91
C ARG A 312 3.33 -4.62 16.62
N GLY A 313 3.88 -3.43 16.76
CA GLY A 313 4.40 -2.68 15.62
C GLY A 313 5.55 -3.45 14.94
N LEU A 314 5.57 -3.46 13.62
CA LEU A 314 6.58 -4.17 12.84
C LEU A 314 7.67 -3.20 12.38
N ARG A 315 8.92 -3.67 12.39
CA ARG A 315 10.01 -2.98 11.69
C ARG A 315 9.86 -3.19 10.19
N ILE A 316 10.33 -2.22 9.41
CA ILE A 316 10.20 -2.30 7.96
C ILE A 316 10.94 -3.52 7.37
N GLU A 317 12.05 -3.92 7.97
CA GLU A 317 12.82 -5.10 7.58
C GLU A 317 12.00 -6.39 7.73
N GLU A 318 11.22 -6.50 8.80
CA GLU A 318 10.35 -7.65 9.05
C GLU A 318 9.23 -7.74 8.03
N VAL A 319 8.63 -6.59 7.72
CA VAL A 319 7.62 -6.51 6.65
C VAL A 319 8.21 -6.91 5.30
N LEU A 320 9.40 -6.41 4.96
CA LEU A 320 10.06 -6.69 3.69
C LEU A 320 10.62 -8.12 3.59
N ALA A 321 10.82 -8.80 4.72
CA ALA A 321 11.21 -10.21 4.74
C ALA A 321 10.03 -11.17 4.45
N TRP A 322 8.79 -10.72 4.61
CA TRP A 322 7.61 -11.54 4.35
C TRP A 322 7.47 -11.95 2.87
N ARG A 323 6.97 -13.15 2.61
CA ARG A 323 6.69 -13.69 1.28
C ARG A 323 5.27 -14.25 1.18
N ALA A 324 4.59 -13.96 0.08
CA ALA A 324 3.22 -14.40 -0.16
C ALA A 324 3.08 -15.91 -0.37
N ASP A 325 4.15 -16.56 -0.85
CA ASP A 325 4.18 -18.00 -1.16
C ASP A 325 4.53 -18.89 0.04
N TRP A 326 4.72 -18.28 1.23
CA TRP A 326 5.02 -19.07 2.44
C TRP A 326 3.79 -19.63 3.13
N GLY A 327 2.57 -19.29 2.70
CA GLY A 327 1.33 -19.72 3.32
C GLY A 327 1.28 -19.35 4.80
N ALA A 328 0.75 -20.27 5.62
CA ALA A 328 0.67 -20.11 7.08
C ALA A 328 1.99 -20.33 7.82
N LEU A 329 3.13 -20.49 7.11
CA LEU A 329 4.43 -20.65 7.75
C LEU A 329 4.82 -19.37 8.49
N SER A 330 4.90 -19.49 9.81
CA SER A 330 5.21 -18.38 10.72
C SER A 330 6.57 -17.73 10.41
N PRO A 331 6.69 -16.40 10.57
CA PRO A 331 7.94 -15.67 10.40
C PRO A 331 9.12 -16.18 11.26
N GLY A 332 8.86 -16.89 12.34
CA GLY A 332 9.87 -17.47 13.22
C GLY A 332 10.75 -18.55 12.62
N LEU A 333 10.39 -19.13 11.48
CA LEU A 333 11.23 -20.10 10.75
C LEU A 333 12.38 -19.45 9.94
N LEU A 334 12.48 -18.13 9.97
CA LEU A 334 13.43 -17.35 9.16
C LEU A 334 14.46 -16.57 10.00
N ALA A 335 14.36 -16.66 11.31
CA ALA A 335 15.32 -16.08 12.24
C ALA A 335 16.70 -16.80 12.16
#